data_785feb1c642166fb06bf9f08524b3e4d
#
_entry.id   785feb1c642166fb06bf9f08524b3e4d
#
_cell.length_a   1.000
_cell.length_b   1.000
_cell.length_c   1.000
_cell.angle_alpha   90.00
_cell.angle_beta   90.00
_cell.angle_gamma   90.00
#
_symmetry.space_group_name_H-M   'P 1'
#
loop_
_entity.id
_entity.type
_entity.pdbx_description
1 polymer ?
#
loop_
_entity_poly.entity_id
_entity_poly.type
_entity_poly.pdbx_seq_one_letter_code
_entity_poly.pdbx_strand_id
1 'polypeptide(L)'
;MQKFLSSISILFFILIYNNTSAQEIITELKYNNTLVFDKHQSQLRSNDTLNLPFIDDFSYNQLAPNYKYPNQNLWLDKDCFVNTTYPILPPSIGVATFDGLNEYGVPYDTSGVIQQAGADTLTSQPIHLETLSASDSVYLSFFYEKMGIGDYPNVGDIFFLELKKNDGSWNEVWQMDGDASAPTIIKFRQIMIPITDIGYFFNNFQFRFRNIATTSGNNDHYHLDYVRLFAGRNSTDTLLQDVTAVYTPGTLLKNYEFMPWTQFRNNQADEIATTFPFVIRNNNNVTTNTAILYFADELYSGSTVFSSPISAINFNANTSVTQSNATFSIGALPPGDSALLIVNCKATATPDDIRNNDSTFRIQPFFNYYSHDDGSAEKAYGLNVAGGKIALKYKVNIPDTLRALQFHFAHIDADISNKLFSILVWKSLVPTTELIYEQDFLKPSYIDSINGFATYILDTPKLITDTFYVGMLQSYANFYNVGFDRNTDSHLNLYYNVTGVWSQSSYPGSLMIRPLLGKKLPFTASQNIFSNTISVNCYPNPTDNILHIKVKGVQQAELIITDLTGRIIQTVNGIEENIFVGNLAAGMYLLTAKDKTKKQSYTTRFIKF
;
A
#
# COMPACT_ATOMS: atom_id res chain seq x y z
N MET A 1 67.66 35.10 -46.05
CA MET A 1 67.48 33.81 -45.36
C MET A 1 66.31 33.98 -44.41
N GLN A 2 65.10 33.72 -44.87
CA GLN A 2 63.88 33.71 -44.05
C GLN A 2 63.37 32.31 -44.00
N LYS A 3 63.27 31.74 -42.76
CA LYS A 3 62.71 30.43 -42.53
C LYS A 3 61.19 30.56 -42.37
N PHE A 4 60.44 29.93 -43.24
CA PHE A 4 59.01 29.71 -43.10
C PHE A 4 58.79 28.63 -42.00
N LEU A 5 58.09 28.98 -40.94
CA LEU A 5 57.52 28.05 -40.00
C LEU A 5 56.03 27.85 -40.37
N SER A 6 55.68 26.69 -40.88
CA SER A 6 54.31 26.30 -41.07
C SER A 6 53.73 25.72 -39.75
N SER A 7 52.77 26.41 -39.15
CA SER A 7 52.00 25.93 -38.01
C SER A 7 50.91 25.01 -38.51
N ILE A 8 51.02 23.73 -38.18
CA ILE A 8 49.93 22.75 -38.34
C ILE A 8 49.05 22.83 -37.09
N SER A 9 47.86 23.44 -37.25
CA SER A 9 46.80 23.38 -36.22
C SER A 9 46.10 22.01 -36.30
N ILE A 10 46.37 21.15 -35.35
CA ILE A 10 45.60 19.90 -35.15
C ILE A 10 44.31 20.27 -34.41
N LEU A 11 43.21 20.25 -35.14
CA LEU A 11 41.88 20.41 -34.61
C LEU A 11 41.47 19.08 -33.95
N PHE A 12 41.55 19.01 -32.61
CA PHE A 12 41.03 17.90 -31.84
C PHE A 12 39.51 18.03 -31.77
N PHE A 13 38.78 17.31 -32.63
CA PHE A 13 37.36 17.10 -32.47
C PHE A 13 37.16 16.14 -31.27
N ILE A 14 36.87 16.72 -30.10
CA ILE A 14 36.32 15.93 -28.99
C ILE A 14 34.88 15.60 -29.38
N LEU A 15 34.67 14.41 -29.92
CA LEU A 15 33.36 13.79 -29.98
C LEU A 15 32.90 13.51 -28.55
N ILE A 16 32.12 14.44 -27.98
CA ILE A 16 31.35 14.18 -26.80
C ILE A 16 30.27 13.18 -27.23
N TYR A 17 30.56 11.90 -27.09
CA TYR A 17 29.51 10.87 -27.07
C TYR A 17 28.65 11.15 -25.84
N ASN A 18 27.54 11.85 -26.04
CA ASN A 18 26.42 11.75 -25.12
C ASN A 18 25.93 10.29 -25.21
N ASN A 19 26.50 9.44 -24.38
CA ASN A 19 25.88 8.17 -24.07
C ASN A 19 24.57 8.48 -23.38
N THR A 20 23.50 8.68 -24.12
CA THR A 20 22.15 8.44 -23.61
C THR A 20 22.07 6.94 -23.41
N SER A 21 22.65 6.45 -22.31
CA SER A 21 22.44 5.07 -21.91
C SER A 21 20.94 4.93 -21.67
N ALA A 22 20.30 4.07 -22.45
CA ALA A 22 18.99 3.57 -22.13
C ALA A 22 19.05 3.01 -20.69
N GLN A 23 18.29 3.59 -19.76
CA GLN A 23 18.36 3.30 -18.34
C GLN A 23 17.01 2.79 -17.84
N GLU A 24 17.07 2.04 -16.77
CA GLU A 24 15.93 1.83 -15.89
C GLU A 24 15.54 3.17 -15.25
N ILE A 25 14.26 3.40 -15.06
CA ILE A 25 13.71 4.62 -14.48
C ILE A 25 12.63 4.27 -13.48
N ILE A 26 12.64 4.97 -12.36
CA ILE A 26 11.57 4.99 -11.37
C ILE A 26 10.79 6.29 -11.54
N THR A 27 9.47 6.20 -11.57
CA THR A 27 8.56 7.34 -11.70
C THR A 27 7.54 7.35 -10.57
N GLU A 28 7.07 8.55 -10.22
CA GLU A 28 5.96 8.70 -9.27
C GLU A 28 4.66 8.14 -9.86
N LEU A 29 3.77 7.68 -8.98
CA LEU A 29 2.43 7.27 -9.40
C LEU A 29 1.57 8.50 -9.70
N LYS A 30 0.69 8.39 -10.68
CA LYS A 30 -0.28 9.45 -10.97
C LYS A 30 -1.53 9.34 -10.10
N TYR A 31 -1.88 8.14 -9.66
CA TYR A 31 -3.09 7.82 -8.93
C TYR A 31 -2.75 6.98 -7.70
N ASN A 32 -3.55 7.11 -6.66
CA ASN A 32 -3.54 6.14 -5.56
C ASN A 32 -4.59 5.05 -5.82
N ASN A 33 -4.16 3.94 -6.38
CA ASN A 33 -5.05 2.83 -6.72
C ASN A 33 -5.77 2.23 -5.49
N THR A 34 -5.25 2.46 -4.29
CA THR A 34 -5.87 2.04 -3.05
C THR A 34 -7.18 2.79 -2.78
N LEU A 35 -7.30 4.04 -3.26
CA LEU A 35 -8.47 4.91 -3.10
C LEU A 35 -9.38 4.94 -4.33
N VAL A 36 -8.84 4.94 -5.54
CA VAL A 36 -9.60 5.09 -6.82
C VAL A 36 -10.78 4.12 -6.93
N PHE A 37 -10.66 2.93 -6.35
CA PHE A 37 -11.69 1.88 -6.43
C PHE A 37 -12.52 1.72 -5.16
N ASP A 38 -12.28 2.57 -4.15
CA ASP A 38 -13.08 2.58 -2.93
C ASP A 38 -14.40 3.35 -3.17
N LYS A 39 -15.52 2.63 -3.20
CA LYS A 39 -16.84 3.26 -3.35
C LYS A 39 -17.29 3.78 -1.99
N HIS A 40 -17.05 5.05 -1.74
CA HIS A 40 -17.49 5.69 -0.52
C HIS A 40 -18.99 5.48 -0.25
N GLN A 41 -19.29 4.91 0.89
CA GLN A 41 -20.59 5.12 1.53
C GLN A 41 -20.50 6.43 2.31
N SER A 42 -21.34 7.40 1.95
CA SER A 42 -21.53 8.60 2.76
C SER A 42 -22.04 8.18 4.14
N GLN A 43 -21.20 8.18 5.14
CA GLN A 43 -21.69 8.08 6.52
C GLN A 43 -22.43 9.38 6.86
N LEU A 44 -23.54 9.25 7.58
CA LEU A 44 -24.24 10.41 8.13
C LEU A 44 -23.26 11.11 9.06
N ARG A 45 -22.95 12.38 8.78
CA ARG A 45 -22.07 13.20 9.62
C ARG A 45 -22.73 13.38 10.98
N SER A 46 -22.01 13.06 12.06
CA SER A 46 -22.35 13.55 13.38
C SER A 46 -22.08 15.06 13.37
N ASN A 47 -23.06 15.86 13.79
CA ASN A 47 -22.88 17.31 13.98
C ASN A 47 -22.54 17.64 15.44
N ASP A 48 -22.04 16.67 16.19
CA ASP A 48 -21.75 16.84 17.61
C ASP A 48 -20.46 17.64 17.80
N THR A 49 -20.51 18.64 18.66
CA THR A 49 -19.31 19.40 19.07
C THR A 49 -18.50 18.56 20.04
N LEU A 50 -17.21 18.42 19.79
CA LEU A 50 -16.29 17.64 20.61
C LEU A 50 -15.90 18.38 21.90
N ASN A 51 -15.57 17.60 22.92
CA ASN A 51 -14.92 18.11 24.14
C ASN A 51 -13.45 17.75 24.15
N LEU A 52 -12.61 18.48 24.88
CA LEU A 52 -11.24 18.07 25.15
C LEU A 52 -11.24 16.83 26.08
N PRO A 53 -10.27 15.94 25.90
CA PRO A 53 -9.14 15.98 24.98
C PRO A 53 -9.51 15.60 23.56
N PHE A 54 -8.90 16.26 22.56
CA PHE A 54 -8.87 15.79 21.18
C PHE A 54 -7.58 15.00 20.94
N ILE A 55 -7.68 13.78 20.46
CA ILE A 55 -6.52 12.93 20.15
C ILE A 55 -6.81 12.12 18.88
N ASP A 56 -5.87 12.12 17.95
CA ASP A 56 -5.83 11.17 16.85
C ASP A 56 -4.38 10.84 16.50
N ASP A 57 -4.02 9.56 16.52
CA ASP A 57 -2.74 9.01 16.11
C ASP A 57 -2.84 8.20 14.83
N PHE A 58 -3.99 8.24 14.15
CA PHE A 58 -4.29 7.55 12.90
C PHE A 58 -4.07 6.03 12.92
N SER A 59 -3.96 5.41 14.10
CA SER A 59 -3.79 3.97 14.28
C SER A 59 -5.11 3.21 14.11
N TYR A 60 -5.65 3.21 12.91
CA TYR A 60 -6.95 2.61 12.63
C TYR A 60 -6.84 1.12 12.34
N ASN A 61 -7.90 0.38 12.68
CA ASN A 61 -7.99 -1.02 12.33
C ASN A 61 -8.02 -1.21 10.81
N GLN A 62 -6.97 -1.80 10.25
CA GLN A 62 -6.81 -2.02 8.81
C GLN A 62 -7.88 -2.95 8.20
N LEU A 63 -8.63 -3.69 9.03
CA LEU A 63 -9.77 -4.48 8.57
C LEU A 63 -11.07 -3.67 8.48
N ALA A 64 -11.08 -2.46 9.06
CA ALA A 64 -12.25 -1.59 8.98
C ALA A 64 -12.42 -1.04 7.54
N PRO A 65 -13.65 -0.93 7.02
CA PRO A 65 -13.87 -0.53 5.63
C PRO A 65 -13.38 0.89 5.30
N ASN A 66 -13.24 1.76 6.30
CA ASN A 66 -12.85 3.16 6.13
C ASN A 66 -11.48 3.49 6.76
N TYR A 67 -10.65 2.51 7.04
CA TYR A 67 -9.36 2.75 7.72
C TYR A 67 -8.39 3.65 6.94
N LYS A 68 -8.62 3.83 5.65
CA LYS A 68 -7.81 4.65 4.73
C LYS A 68 -8.14 6.15 4.81
N TYR A 69 -9.17 6.52 5.53
CA TYR A 69 -9.66 7.88 5.64
C TYR A 69 -9.60 8.37 7.08
N PRO A 70 -9.42 9.68 7.31
CA PRO A 70 -9.51 10.25 8.63
C PRO A 70 -10.83 9.90 9.32
N ASN A 71 -10.78 9.66 10.62
CA ASN A 71 -11.94 9.31 11.43
C ASN A 71 -12.98 10.44 11.41
N GLN A 72 -14.13 10.23 10.80
CA GLN A 72 -15.18 11.23 10.61
C GLN A 72 -15.84 11.71 11.92
N ASN A 73 -15.61 11.02 13.05
CA ASN A 73 -16.01 11.52 14.36
C ASN A 73 -15.06 12.63 14.87
N LEU A 74 -13.84 12.74 14.33
CA LEU A 74 -12.84 13.73 14.69
C LEU A 74 -12.63 14.77 13.59
N TRP A 75 -12.79 14.39 12.31
CA TRP A 75 -12.46 15.17 11.14
C TRP A 75 -13.64 15.35 10.20
N LEU A 76 -13.71 16.50 9.53
CA LEU A 76 -14.75 16.80 8.54
C LEU A 76 -14.40 16.28 7.15
N ASP A 77 -13.11 16.35 6.80
CA ASP A 77 -12.60 16.08 5.46
C ASP A 77 -12.11 14.64 5.34
N LYS A 78 -11.96 14.17 4.10
CA LYS A 78 -11.48 12.84 3.73
C LYS A 78 -10.32 12.88 2.73
N ASP A 79 -9.81 14.08 2.44
CA ASP A 79 -8.84 14.28 1.38
C ASP A 79 -7.54 13.49 1.67
N CYS A 80 -7.09 13.49 2.92
CA CYS A 80 -5.86 12.81 3.32
C CYS A 80 -5.98 11.29 3.28
N PHE A 81 -4.94 10.63 2.81
CA PHE A 81 -4.80 9.18 2.80
C PHE A 81 -4.19 8.67 4.12
N VAL A 82 -4.95 7.91 4.90
CA VAL A 82 -4.40 7.22 6.09
C VAL A 82 -3.75 5.91 5.68
N ASN A 83 -2.45 5.77 6.01
CA ASN A 83 -1.65 4.63 5.58
C ASN A 83 -0.50 4.31 6.54
N THR A 84 0.16 3.16 6.30
CA THR A 84 1.33 2.66 7.02
C THR A 84 2.53 2.43 6.11
N THR A 85 2.43 2.78 4.82
CA THR A 85 3.42 2.42 3.80
C THR A 85 4.36 3.56 3.44
N TYR A 86 3.91 4.81 3.46
CA TYR A 86 4.76 5.95 3.10
C TYR A 86 5.68 6.49 4.22
N PRO A 87 5.30 6.50 5.52
CA PRO A 87 6.11 7.13 6.55
C PRO A 87 7.37 6.34 6.91
N ILE A 88 8.43 7.04 7.36
CA ILE A 88 9.66 6.42 7.87
C ILE A 88 9.74 6.59 9.39
N LEU A 89 9.71 5.47 10.12
CA LEU A 89 9.76 5.42 11.60
C LEU A 89 8.75 6.38 12.26
N PRO A 90 7.46 6.28 11.93
CA PRO A 90 6.44 7.13 12.54
C PRO A 90 6.35 6.93 14.06
N PRO A 91 5.81 7.93 14.79
CA PRO A 91 5.55 7.80 16.23
C PRO A 91 4.56 6.69 16.57
N SER A 92 3.56 6.43 15.72
CA SER A 92 2.63 5.30 15.85
C SER A 92 2.38 4.62 14.50
N ILE A 93 1.67 3.50 14.52
CA ILE A 93 1.29 2.80 13.30
C ILE A 93 0.14 3.53 12.59
N GLY A 94 0.45 4.17 11.50
CA GLY A 94 -0.51 4.93 10.71
C GLY A 94 -0.26 6.44 10.76
N VAL A 95 -0.43 7.07 9.61
CA VAL A 95 -0.31 8.53 9.46
C VAL A 95 -1.36 9.04 8.50
N ALA A 96 -1.74 10.32 8.60
CA ALA A 96 -2.45 11.01 7.53
C ALA A 96 -1.43 11.60 6.56
N THR A 97 -1.46 11.17 5.30
CA THR A 97 -0.61 11.69 4.22
C THR A 97 -1.37 12.72 3.44
N PHE A 98 -0.72 13.87 3.24
CA PHE A 98 -1.13 14.96 2.36
C PHE A 98 -0.30 14.88 1.08
N ASP A 99 -0.95 14.97 -0.07
CA ASP A 99 -0.31 14.86 -1.38
C ASP A 99 -1.04 15.71 -2.45
N GLY A 100 -0.88 15.40 -3.73
CA GLY A 100 -1.54 16.06 -4.86
C GLY A 100 -2.80 15.35 -5.35
N LEU A 101 -3.35 14.38 -4.59
CA LEU A 101 -4.53 13.59 -4.94
C LEU A 101 -5.71 13.94 -4.04
N ASN A 102 -6.93 13.82 -4.55
CA ASN A 102 -8.15 14.01 -3.79
C ASN A 102 -8.58 12.74 -3.02
N GLU A 103 -9.67 12.81 -2.27
CA GLU A 103 -10.24 11.68 -1.49
C GLU A 103 -10.48 10.40 -2.29
N TYR A 104 -10.52 10.47 -3.61
CA TYR A 104 -10.67 9.32 -4.52
C TYR A 104 -9.33 8.80 -5.07
N GLY A 105 -8.21 9.35 -4.62
CA GLY A 105 -6.89 8.98 -5.13
C GLY A 105 -6.62 9.44 -6.57
N VAL A 106 -7.32 10.47 -7.02
CA VAL A 106 -7.23 11.06 -8.37
C VAL A 106 -6.60 12.44 -8.26
N PRO A 107 -5.69 12.84 -9.18
CA PRO A 107 -5.12 14.18 -9.19
C PRO A 107 -6.18 15.28 -9.12
N TYR A 108 -5.94 16.31 -8.31
CA TYR A 108 -6.81 17.49 -8.28
C TYR A 108 -6.84 18.20 -9.64
N ASP A 109 -5.71 18.19 -10.38
CA ASP A 109 -5.64 18.68 -11.75
C ASP A 109 -5.34 17.56 -12.75
N THR A 110 -6.32 17.23 -13.57
CA THR A 110 -6.22 16.22 -14.64
C THR A 110 -5.87 16.83 -16.00
N SER A 111 -5.65 18.15 -16.11
CA SER A 111 -5.36 18.84 -17.37
C SER A 111 -3.98 18.51 -17.94
N GLY A 112 -3.10 17.92 -17.15
CA GLY A 112 -1.72 17.59 -17.52
C GLY A 112 -0.75 18.77 -17.39
N VAL A 113 -1.21 19.88 -16.84
CA VAL A 113 -0.35 21.03 -16.51
C VAL A 113 0.24 20.80 -15.12
N ILE A 114 1.57 20.89 -15.00
CA ILE A 114 2.23 20.87 -13.69
C ILE A 114 1.93 22.20 -13.01
N GLN A 115 1.11 22.14 -11.94
CA GLN A 115 0.69 23.34 -11.21
C GLN A 115 0.74 23.08 -9.70
N GLN A 116 1.36 23.99 -8.96
CA GLN A 116 1.25 24.07 -7.50
C GLN A 116 -0.04 24.79 -7.12
N ALA A 117 -0.88 24.15 -6.33
CA ALA A 117 -2.15 24.70 -5.87
C ALA A 117 -2.52 24.10 -4.51
N GLY A 118 -3.58 24.64 -3.88
CA GLY A 118 -4.17 24.02 -2.70
C GLY A 118 -4.68 22.61 -3.05
N ALA A 119 -4.29 21.64 -2.23
CA ALA A 119 -4.63 20.23 -2.38
C ALA A 119 -5.45 19.76 -1.15
N ASP A 120 -4.90 18.89 -0.32
CA ASP A 120 -5.61 18.27 0.78
C ASP A 120 -5.93 19.24 1.90
N THR A 121 -7.04 18.96 2.56
CA THR A 121 -7.48 19.65 3.78
C THR A 121 -7.91 18.61 4.81
N LEU A 122 -7.57 18.85 6.08
CA LEU A 122 -7.97 18.04 7.22
C LEU A 122 -8.45 18.98 8.35
N THR A 123 -9.76 19.20 8.41
CA THR A 123 -10.41 20.09 9.36
C THR A 123 -11.02 19.31 10.52
N SER A 124 -10.73 19.71 11.76
CA SER A 124 -11.35 19.11 12.94
C SER A 124 -12.87 19.30 12.95
N GLN A 125 -13.60 18.36 13.57
CA GLN A 125 -14.96 18.64 14.03
C GLN A 125 -14.95 19.87 14.94
N PRO A 126 -16.09 20.58 15.12
CA PRO A 126 -16.20 21.66 16.09
C PRO A 126 -15.83 21.20 17.51
N ILE A 127 -15.14 22.05 18.28
CA ILE A 127 -14.65 21.74 19.62
C ILE A 127 -15.12 22.81 20.61
N HIS A 128 -15.56 22.38 21.78
CA HIS A 128 -15.95 23.27 22.88
C HIS A 128 -14.72 23.86 23.58
N LEU A 129 -14.42 25.16 23.36
CA LEU A 129 -13.40 25.90 24.11
C LEU A 129 -13.96 27.09 24.85
N GLU A 130 -15.26 27.36 24.80
CA GLU A 130 -15.91 28.55 25.38
C GLU A 130 -15.78 28.68 26.91
N THR A 131 -15.55 27.56 27.60
CA THR A 131 -15.36 27.54 29.07
C THR A 131 -13.91 27.73 29.47
N LEU A 132 -12.99 27.82 28.51
CA LEU A 132 -11.55 27.94 28.69
C LEU A 132 -11.06 29.34 28.29
N SER A 133 -9.83 29.63 28.66
CA SER A 133 -9.12 30.86 28.37
C SER A 133 -7.62 30.60 28.17
N ALA A 134 -6.84 31.60 27.82
CA ALA A 134 -5.39 31.50 27.71
C ALA A 134 -4.71 31.04 29.02
N SER A 135 -5.31 31.31 30.19
CA SER A 135 -4.79 30.88 31.50
C SER A 135 -4.90 29.37 31.72
N ASP A 136 -5.78 28.68 30.97
CA ASP A 136 -5.94 27.23 31.05
C ASP A 136 -4.88 26.46 30.24
N SER A 137 -3.94 27.20 29.63
CA SER A 137 -2.76 26.63 28.96
C SER A 137 -3.11 25.53 27.94
N VAL A 138 -3.98 25.88 26.98
CA VAL A 138 -4.39 24.97 25.90
C VAL A 138 -3.32 24.91 24.82
N TYR A 139 -2.86 23.72 24.48
CA TYR A 139 -1.87 23.48 23.42
C TYR A 139 -2.38 22.46 22.42
N LEU A 140 -2.19 22.77 21.12
CA LEU A 140 -2.26 21.84 20.02
C LEU A 140 -0.84 21.33 19.74
N SER A 141 -0.65 20.01 19.70
CA SER A 141 0.62 19.41 19.31
C SER A 141 0.39 18.33 18.25
N PHE A 142 1.39 18.11 17.42
CA PHE A 142 1.37 17.09 16.38
C PHE A 142 2.80 16.73 15.99
N PHE A 143 2.94 15.58 15.32
CA PHE A 143 4.17 15.20 14.64
C PHE A 143 3.97 15.31 13.13
N TYR A 144 5.02 15.74 12.42
CA TYR A 144 5.03 15.76 10.97
C TYR A 144 6.36 15.25 10.41
N GLU A 145 6.30 14.71 9.20
CA GLU A 145 7.43 14.29 8.39
C GLU A 145 7.23 14.76 6.95
N LYS A 146 8.33 15.13 6.25
CA LYS A 146 8.33 15.40 4.81
C LYS A 146 8.81 14.19 4.03
N MET A 147 8.21 13.90 2.87
CA MET A 147 8.62 12.87 1.93
C MET A 147 8.31 11.44 2.36
N GLY A 148 8.82 10.95 3.50
CA GLY A 148 8.83 9.51 3.75
C GLY A 148 9.55 8.74 2.64
N ILE A 149 8.91 7.68 2.10
CA ILE A 149 9.39 6.97 0.89
C ILE A 149 8.73 7.49 -0.41
N GLY A 150 7.81 8.46 -0.29
CA GLY A 150 7.12 9.09 -1.42
C GLY A 150 7.96 10.15 -2.14
N ASP A 151 7.28 11.13 -2.72
CA ASP A 151 7.91 12.29 -3.35
C ASP A 151 8.16 13.41 -2.35
N TYR A 152 9.27 14.14 -2.49
CA TYR A 152 9.59 15.22 -1.58
C TYR A 152 8.95 16.53 -2.02
N PRO A 153 8.39 17.31 -1.06
CA PRO A 153 7.85 18.63 -1.38
C PRO A 153 8.93 19.58 -1.86
N ASN A 154 8.70 20.19 -3.01
CA ASN A 154 9.62 21.13 -3.67
C ASN A 154 9.44 22.55 -3.16
N VAL A 155 10.30 23.47 -3.59
CA VAL A 155 10.16 24.90 -3.27
C VAL A 155 8.82 25.43 -3.81
N GLY A 156 8.03 25.99 -2.92
CA GLY A 156 6.68 26.49 -3.18
C GLY A 156 5.57 25.57 -2.72
N ASP A 157 5.89 24.30 -2.41
CA ASP A 157 4.95 23.41 -1.71
C ASP A 157 5.02 23.72 -0.22
N ILE A 158 3.86 23.79 0.44
CA ILE A 158 3.79 24.28 1.80
C ILE A 158 2.77 23.44 2.58
N PHE A 159 3.10 23.10 3.82
CA PHE A 159 2.19 22.48 4.77
C PHE A 159 1.82 23.46 5.88
N PHE A 160 0.53 23.69 6.10
CA PHE A 160 0.01 24.73 7.00
C PHE A 160 -0.78 24.15 8.16
N LEU A 161 -0.77 24.86 9.28
CA LEU A 161 -1.78 24.76 10.34
C LEU A 161 -2.49 26.11 10.50
N GLU A 162 -3.80 26.08 10.43
CA GLU A 162 -4.66 27.25 10.62
C GLU A 162 -5.65 27.02 11.76
N LEU A 163 -5.93 28.07 12.52
CA LEU A 163 -6.91 28.09 13.60
C LEU A 163 -8.06 29.04 13.26
N LYS A 164 -9.28 28.60 13.52
CA LYS A 164 -10.50 29.37 13.25
C LYS A 164 -10.84 30.29 14.45
N LYS A 165 -11.05 31.57 14.18
CA LYS A 165 -11.56 32.53 15.18
C LYS A 165 -13.09 32.57 15.22
N ASN A 166 -13.60 33.18 16.28
CA ASN A 166 -15.04 33.36 16.51
C ASN A 166 -15.72 34.27 15.48
N ASP A 167 -14.96 35.05 14.71
CA ASP A 167 -15.45 35.83 13.56
C ASP A 167 -15.52 35.04 12.27
N GLY A 168 -15.13 33.76 12.32
CA GLY A 168 -15.10 32.84 11.19
C GLY A 168 -13.82 32.87 10.35
N SER A 169 -12.89 33.78 10.65
CA SER A 169 -11.61 33.86 9.93
C SER A 169 -10.67 32.67 10.29
N TRP A 170 -9.91 32.22 9.33
CA TRP A 170 -8.83 31.25 9.51
C TRP A 170 -7.50 31.98 9.58
N ASN A 171 -6.72 31.73 10.63
CA ASN A 171 -5.41 32.33 10.84
C ASN A 171 -4.36 31.24 10.79
N GLU A 172 -3.40 31.40 9.91
CA GLU A 172 -2.19 30.59 9.87
C GLU A 172 -1.38 30.83 11.14
N VAL A 173 -1.02 29.74 11.83
CA VAL A 173 -0.24 29.78 13.08
C VAL A 173 1.07 29.01 12.96
N TRP A 174 1.22 28.21 11.90
CA TRP A 174 2.42 27.46 11.59
C TRP A 174 2.43 27.04 10.13
N GLN A 175 3.63 27.01 9.54
CA GLN A 175 3.86 26.46 8.21
C GLN A 175 5.20 25.73 8.13
N MET A 176 5.32 24.86 7.13
CA MET A 176 6.54 24.16 6.74
C MET A 176 6.67 24.17 5.22
N ASP A 177 7.73 24.83 4.74
CA ASP A 177 8.04 24.94 3.30
C ASP A 177 8.68 23.64 2.77
N GLY A 178 8.51 23.38 1.49
CA GLY A 178 9.24 22.35 0.75
C GLY A 178 10.74 22.68 0.62
N ASP A 179 11.49 21.74 0.07
CA ASP A 179 12.95 21.81 0.00
C ASP A 179 13.45 22.01 -1.45
N ALA A 180 14.62 22.65 -1.62
CA ALA A 180 15.25 22.79 -2.93
C ALA A 180 15.84 21.46 -3.48
N SER A 181 15.95 20.45 -2.65
CA SER A 181 16.41 19.10 -2.99
C SER A 181 15.86 18.10 -1.98
N ALA A 182 15.80 16.84 -2.37
CA ALA A 182 15.35 15.77 -1.48
C ALA A 182 16.12 15.79 -0.14
N PRO A 183 15.41 15.71 1.01
CA PRO A 183 16.05 15.75 2.33
C PRO A 183 16.92 14.51 2.55
N THR A 184 18.11 14.70 3.10
CA THR A 184 19.04 13.60 3.45
C THR A 184 18.68 12.92 4.77
N ILE A 185 17.90 13.62 5.63
CA ILE A 185 17.44 13.11 6.92
C ILE A 185 15.93 13.21 6.96
N ILE A 186 15.28 12.07 6.91
CA ILE A 186 13.83 11.92 6.98
C ILE A 186 13.47 11.48 8.39
N LYS A 187 12.67 12.27 9.09
CA LYS A 187 12.23 11.96 10.45
C LYS A 187 11.03 12.80 10.88
N PHE A 188 10.21 12.23 11.73
CA PHE A 188 9.17 12.97 12.41
C PHE A 188 9.71 14.02 13.37
N ARG A 189 9.05 15.19 13.40
CA ARG A 189 9.32 16.31 14.30
C ARG A 189 8.05 16.72 15.00
N GLN A 190 8.12 16.95 16.31
CA GLN A 190 6.99 17.42 17.09
C GLN A 190 6.91 18.95 17.07
N ILE A 191 5.69 19.45 16.96
CA ILE A 191 5.34 20.87 17.02
C ILE A 191 4.39 21.09 18.18
N MET A 192 4.57 22.21 18.90
CA MET A 192 3.74 22.63 20.03
C MET A 192 3.22 24.05 19.78
N ILE A 193 1.92 24.21 19.62
CA ILE A 193 1.25 25.49 19.32
C ILE A 193 0.38 25.90 20.51
N PRO A 194 0.70 27.00 21.21
CA PRO A 194 -0.17 27.54 22.27
C PRO A 194 -1.42 28.21 21.69
N ILE A 195 -2.57 27.96 22.29
CA ILE A 195 -3.81 28.63 21.96
C ILE A 195 -3.95 29.81 22.95
N THR A 196 -3.65 31.03 22.50
CA THR A 196 -3.55 32.21 23.40
C THR A 196 -4.48 33.35 23.04
N ASP A 197 -4.87 33.51 21.77
CA ASP A 197 -5.77 34.60 21.34
C ASP A 197 -7.20 34.30 21.84
N ILE A 198 -7.82 35.30 22.48
CA ILE A 198 -9.18 35.17 23.02
C ILE A 198 -10.22 34.78 21.96
N GLY A 199 -9.98 35.12 20.71
CA GLY A 199 -10.85 34.77 19.59
C GLY A 199 -10.93 33.26 19.31
N TYR A 200 -10.05 32.43 19.90
CA TYR A 200 -10.10 30.98 19.77
C TYR A 200 -10.94 30.29 20.84
N PHE A 201 -11.29 30.98 21.93
CA PHE A 201 -12.03 30.39 23.04
C PHE A 201 -13.54 30.58 22.86
N PHE A 202 -14.14 29.77 22.00
CA PHE A 202 -15.57 29.80 21.74
C PHE A 202 -16.11 28.39 21.46
N ASN A 203 -17.43 28.26 21.51
CA ASN A 203 -18.10 27.05 21.06
C ASN A 203 -17.95 26.91 19.52
N ASN A 204 -17.60 25.76 19.02
CA ASN A 204 -17.28 25.48 17.61
C ASN A 204 -15.89 25.98 17.16
N PHE A 205 -14.91 26.07 18.07
CA PHE A 205 -13.51 26.19 17.67
C PHE A 205 -13.12 25.04 16.73
N GLN A 206 -12.32 25.36 15.72
CA GLN A 206 -11.79 24.36 14.77
C GLN A 206 -10.33 24.70 14.45
N PHE A 207 -9.55 23.68 14.12
CA PHE A 207 -8.25 23.81 13.49
C PHE A 207 -8.23 22.98 12.21
N ARG A 208 -7.35 23.32 11.28
CA ARG A 208 -7.16 22.52 10.06
C ARG A 208 -5.71 22.51 9.61
N PHE A 209 -5.32 21.36 9.10
CA PHE A 209 -4.11 21.19 8.29
C PHE A 209 -4.50 21.26 6.82
N ARG A 210 -3.62 21.80 6.00
CA ARG A 210 -3.75 21.76 4.53
C ARG A 210 -2.39 21.90 3.86
N ASN A 211 -2.28 21.50 2.60
CA ASN A 211 -1.06 21.68 1.82
C ASN A 211 -1.30 22.48 0.53
N ILE A 212 -0.21 23.05 0.02
CA ILE A 212 -0.01 23.40 -1.37
C ILE A 212 0.93 22.36 -1.93
N ALA A 213 0.55 21.72 -3.03
CA ALA A 213 1.29 20.64 -3.66
C ALA A 213 1.17 20.71 -5.19
N THR A 214 2.00 19.95 -5.89
CA THR A 214 1.84 19.68 -7.31
C THR A 214 0.62 18.79 -7.53
N THR A 215 -0.46 19.36 -8.05
CA THR A 215 -1.80 18.75 -8.10
C THR A 215 -2.02 17.80 -9.27
N SER A 216 -0.99 17.48 -10.05
CA SER A 216 -1.09 16.62 -11.26
C SER A 216 -0.80 15.14 -11.02
N GLY A 217 -0.55 14.72 -9.79
CA GLY A 217 -0.22 13.33 -9.42
C GLY A 217 0.01 13.14 -7.94
N ASN A 218 0.51 11.97 -7.57
CA ASN A 218 0.86 11.60 -6.20
C ASN A 218 2.22 12.18 -5.82
N ASN A 219 2.26 13.50 -5.63
CA ASN A 219 3.49 14.27 -5.40
C ASN A 219 3.46 14.97 -4.04
N ASP A 220 4.63 15.42 -3.58
CA ASP A 220 4.83 16.38 -2.49
C ASP A 220 4.25 15.95 -1.14
N HIS A 221 4.71 14.79 -0.64
CA HIS A 221 4.17 14.16 0.55
C HIS A 221 4.55 14.87 1.86
N TYR A 222 3.53 15.15 2.68
CA TYR A 222 3.66 15.45 4.10
C TYR A 222 2.87 14.42 4.90
N HIS A 223 3.47 13.93 5.98
CA HIS A 223 2.83 12.95 6.87
C HIS A 223 2.56 13.59 8.23
N LEU A 224 1.35 13.41 8.75
CA LEU A 224 0.89 13.93 10.02
C LEU A 224 0.56 12.77 10.96
N ASP A 225 0.99 12.88 12.22
CA ASP A 225 0.72 11.89 13.26
C ASP A 225 0.53 12.54 14.63
N TYR A 226 -0.10 11.85 15.56
CA TYR A 226 -0.29 12.24 16.95
C TYR A 226 -0.80 13.67 17.16
N VAL A 227 -1.93 13.99 16.57
CA VAL A 227 -2.60 15.29 16.78
C VAL A 227 -3.30 15.30 18.12
N ARG A 228 -2.89 16.23 19.03
CA ARG A 228 -3.40 16.30 20.40
C ARG A 228 -3.72 17.74 20.79
N LEU A 229 -4.96 18.01 21.23
CA LEU A 229 -5.36 19.29 21.79
C LEU A 229 -5.86 19.09 23.23
N PHE A 230 -5.17 19.69 24.20
CA PHE A 230 -5.44 19.58 25.64
C PHE A 230 -5.28 20.92 26.36
N ALA A 231 -5.98 21.08 27.46
CA ALA A 231 -5.73 22.11 28.46
C ALA A 231 -4.68 21.63 29.49
N GLY A 232 -4.10 22.57 30.24
CA GLY A 232 -3.12 22.29 31.29
C GLY A 232 -1.74 21.88 30.79
N ARG A 233 -1.38 22.22 29.54
CA ARG A 233 -0.09 21.91 28.93
C ARG A 233 0.87 23.10 28.91
N ASN A 234 2.11 22.86 28.55
CA ASN A 234 3.11 23.89 28.28
C ASN A 234 4.03 23.48 27.13
N SER A 235 4.90 24.38 26.68
CA SER A 235 5.78 24.15 25.52
C SER A 235 6.78 23.01 25.69
N THR A 236 7.02 22.52 26.90
CA THR A 236 7.93 21.39 27.20
C THR A 236 7.18 20.08 27.41
N ASP A 237 5.84 20.09 27.35
CA ASP A 237 5.00 18.89 27.45
C ASP A 237 4.99 18.12 26.12
N THR A 238 6.17 17.57 25.80
CA THR A 238 6.38 16.74 24.60
C THR A 238 6.22 15.26 24.89
N LEU A 239 5.81 14.91 26.11
CA LEU A 239 5.71 13.53 26.56
C LEU A 239 4.48 12.84 25.97
N LEU A 240 4.70 11.64 25.47
CA LEU A 240 3.67 10.65 25.14
C LEU A 240 3.91 9.42 26.01
N GLN A 241 3.00 9.12 26.95
CA GLN A 241 3.10 7.91 27.79
C GLN A 241 2.59 6.69 27.02
N ASP A 242 3.26 6.38 25.91
CA ASP A 242 2.77 5.43 24.93
C ASP A 242 3.89 4.56 24.36
N VAL A 243 3.61 3.27 24.20
CA VAL A 243 4.47 2.29 23.53
C VAL A 243 3.71 1.67 22.39
N THR A 244 4.13 1.94 21.16
CA THR A 244 3.36 1.66 19.96
C THR A 244 4.02 0.66 19.03
N ALA A 245 3.23 -0.05 18.24
CA ALA A 245 3.69 -0.62 16.98
C ALA A 245 4.00 0.52 15.99
N VAL A 246 5.02 0.33 15.16
CA VAL A 246 5.43 1.33 14.14
C VAL A 246 5.05 0.87 12.73
N TYR A 247 5.23 -0.42 12.44
CA TYR A 247 4.92 -1.02 11.15
C TYR A 247 4.15 -2.32 11.33
N THR A 248 3.51 -2.76 10.27
CA THR A 248 3.01 -4.14 10.18
C THR A 248 4.15 -5.13 10.31
N PRO A 249 3.92 -6.36 10.85
CA PRO A 249 4.97 -7.37 10.92
C PRO A 249 5.53 -7.71 9.55
N GLY A 250 6.82 -8.03 9.48
CA GLY A 250 7.43 -8.55 8.26
C GLY A 250 6.84 -9.88 7.79
N THR A 251 7.21 -10.30 6.58
CA THR A 251 6.80 -11.60 6.05
C THR A 251 7.37 -12.76 6.88
N LEU A 252 6.65 -13.87 6.93
CA LEU A 252 7.13 -15.12 7.52
C LEU A 252 8.14 -15.85 6.61
N LEU A 253 8.33 -15.37 5.39
CA LEU A 253 9.15 -16.01 4.37
C LEU A 253 10.54 -15.37 4.28
N LYS A 254 11.52 -16.20 3.92
CA LYS A 254 12.93 -15.81 3.87
C LYS A 254 13.28 -15.01 2.61
N ASN A 255 12.70 -15.37 1.46
CA ASN A 255 13.11 -14.85 0.16
C ASN A 255 11.95 -14.20 -0.62
N TYR A 256 10.72 -14.32 -0.13
CA TYR A 256 9.52 -13.90 -0.82
C TYR A 256 8.57 -13.18 0.14
N GLU A 257 7.72 -12.35 -0.41
CA GLU A 257 6.56 -11.83 0.33
C GLU A 257 5.42 -12.84 0.32
N PHE A 258 5.21 -13.49 -0.83
CA PHE A 258 4.22 -14.56 -0.97
C PHE A 258 4.78 -15.72 -1.79
N MET A 259 4.32 -16.94 -1.48
CA MET A 259 4.71 -18.12 -2.25
C MET A 259 3.58 -19.15 -2.33
N PRO A 260 3.60 -20.07 -3.31
CA PRO A 260 2.60 -21.12 -3.39
C PRO A 260 2.62 -22.04 -2.17
N TRP A 261 1.40 -22.38 -1.66
CA TRP A 261 1.27 -23.25 -0.51
C TRP A 261 1.94 -24.60 -0.66
N THR A 262 1.81 -25.21 -1.85
CA THR A 262 2.44 -26.49 -2.14
C THR A 262 3.97 -26.44 -2.10
N GLN A 263 4.56 -25.32 -2.52
CA GLN A 263 6.01 -25.10 -2.49
C GLN A 263 6.50 -24.91 -1.04
N PHE A 264 5.76 -24.12 -0.24
CA PHE A 264 6.06 -23.90 1.17
C PHE A 264 5.94 -25.18 2.01
N ARG A 265 4.83 -25.92 1.88
CA ARG A 265 4.59 -27.16 2.66
C ARG A 265 5.68 -28.21 2.48
N ASN A 266 6.23 -28.32 1.27
CA ASN A 266 7.24 -29.32 0.96
C ASN A 266 8.66 -28.91 1.38
N ASN A 267 8.88 -27.64 1.74
CA ASN A 267 10.21 -27.14 2.09
C ASN A 267 10.15 -26.03 3.18
N GLN A 268 9.28 -26.18 4.15
CA GLN A 268 9.01 -25.16 5.18
C GLN A 268 10.30 -24.70 5.89
N ALA A 269 11.19 -25.61 6.25
CA ALA A 269 12.40 -25.27 7.01
C ALA A 269 13.36 -24.34 6.28
N ASP A 270 13.40 -24.42 4.95
CA ASP A 270 14.26 -23.57 4.12
C ASP A 270 13.59 -22.25 3.73
N GLU A 271 12.25 -22.21 3.72
CA GLU A 271 11.48 -21.05 3.26
C GLU A 271 11.08 -20.11 4.40
N ILE A 272 10.95 -20.63 5.62
CA ILE A 272 10.60 -19.78 6.75
C ILE A 272 11.77 -18.86 7.12
N ALA A 273 11.50 -17.58 7.33
CA ALA A 273 12.50 -16.62 7.77
C ALA A 273 13.06 -17.04 9.13
N THR A 274 14.34 -16.87 9.38
CA THR A 274 14.96 -17.21 10.68
C THR A 274 14.45 -16.32 11.82
N THR A 275 14.06 -15.10 11.47
CA THR A 275 13.41 -14.14 12.35
C THR A 275 12.44 -13.33 11.54
N PHE A 276 11.38 -12.82 12.16
CA PHE A 276 10.57 -11.78 11.54
C PHE A 276 10.57 -10.52 12.41
N PRO A 277 10.73 -9.33 11.79
CA PRO A 277 10.84 -8.10 12.53
C PRO A 277 9.47 -7.58 12.97
N PHE A 278 9.44 -7.00 14.16
CA PHE A 278 8.36 -6.18 14.67
C PHE A 278 8.96 -4.91 15.26
N VAL A 279 8.63 -3.76 14.69
CA VAL A 279 9.18 -2.48 15.14
C VAL A 279 8.25 -1.87 16.17
N ILE A 280 8.79 -1.61 17.36
CA ILE A 280 8.10 -1.00 18.49
C ILE A 280 8.81 0.30 18.83
N ARG A 281 8.04 1.32 19.16
CA ARG A 281 8.54 2.62 19.63
C ARG A 281 8.08 2.89 21.06
N ASN A 282 9.00 3.26 21.93
CA ASN A 282 8.69 3.88 23.20
C ASN A 282 8.68 5.41 23.03
N ASN A 283 7.52 6.01 22.99
CA ASN A 283 7.35 7.48 22.91
C ASN A 283 7.48 8.16 24.27
N ASN A 284 7.60 7.38 25.34
CA ASN A 284 7.77 7.90 26.70
C ASN A 284 9.20 8.46 26.91
N ASN A 285 9.36 9.41 27.81
CA ASN A 285 10.67 9.96 28.19
C ASN A 285 11.42 9.13 29.25
N VAL A 286 10.88 7.97 29.62
CA VAL A 286 11.49 7.02 30.55
C VAL A 286 11.57 5.64 29.91
N THR A 287 12.50 4.83 30.43
CA THR A 287 12.54 3.41 30.06
C THR A 287 11.26 2.72 30.51
N THR A 288 10.59 2.04 29.57
CA THR A 288 9.31 1.39 29.82
C THR A 288 9.42 -0.12 29.65
N ASN A 289 8.99 -0.87 30.65
CA ASN A 289 8.91 -2.32 30.58
C ASN A 289 7.66 -2.72 29.77
N THR A 290 7.87 -3.46 28.68
CA THR A 290 6.85 -3.80 27.73
C THR A 290 6.76 -5.30 27.53
N ALA A 291 5.58 -5.86 27.70
CA ALA A 291 5.30 -7.25 27.40
C ALA A 291 5.00 -7.41 25.91
N ILE A 292 5.65 -8.38 25.27
CA ILE A 292 5.52 -8.64 23.84
C ILE A 292 4.97 -10.04 23.62
N LEU A 293 3.98 -10.15 22.75
CA LEU A 293 3.34 -11.39 22.34
C LEU A 293 3.26 -11.45 20.82
N TYR A 294 3.61 -12.60 20.26
CA TYR A 294 3.42 -12.94 18.85
C TYR A 294 2.59 -14.18 18.74
N PHE A 295 1.64 -14.18 17.80
CA PHE A 295 0.86 -15.37 17.48
C PHE A 295 0.40 -15.33 16.04
N ALA A 296 0.14 -16.49 15.48
CA ALA A 296 -0.41 -16.62 14.14
C ALA A 296 -1.60 -17.56 14.17
N ASP A 297 -2.70 -17.10 13.57
CA ASP A 297 -3.92 -17.87 13.42
C ASP A 297 -4.15 -18.19 11.94
N GLU A 298 -4.62 -19.41 11.67
CA GLU A 298 -5.08 -19.77 10.34
C GLU A 298 -6.55 -19.36 10.21
N LEU A 299 -6.81 -18.47 9.23
CA LEU A 299 -8.10 -17.77 9.12
C LEU A 299 -9.27 -18.70 8.83
N TYR A 300 -9.07 -19.76 8.02
CA TYR A 300 -10.14 -20.64 7.59
C TYR A 300 -10.59 -21.61 8.70
N SER A 301 -9.64 -22.08 9.50
CA SER A 301 -9.92 -23.01 10.60
C SER A 301 -10.12 -22.30 11.94
N GLY A 302 -9.69 -21.03 12.05
CA GLY A 302 -9.65 -20.30 13.31
C GLY A 302 -8.67 -20.87 14.33
N SER A 303 -7.77 -21.78 13.92
CA SER A 303 -6.81 -22.42 14.82
C SER A 303 -5.53 -21.61 14.92
N THR A 304 -5.05 -21.42 16.17
CA THR A 304 -3.73 -20.84 16.41
C THR A 304 -2.66 -21.83 15.99
N VAL A 305 -1.90 -21.46 14.96
CA VAL A 305 -0.81 -22.29 14.44
C VAL A 305 0.52 -22.02 15.15
N PHE A 306 0.60 -20.88 15.82
CA PHE A 306 1.74 -20.48 16.64
C PHE A 306 1.34 -19.47 17.72
N SER A 307 1.97 -19.55 18.90
CA SER A 307 1.95 -18.50 19.91
C SER A 307 3.28 -18.50 20.68
N SER A 308 3.93 -17.33 20.78
CA SER A 308 5.14 -17.19 21.60
C SER A 308 4.78 -17.11 23.08
N PRO A 309 5.69 -17.47 23.98
CA PRO A 309 5.61 -17.02 25.36
C PRO A 309 5.61 -15.49 25.41
N ILE A 310 4.92 -14.90 26.39
CA ILE A 310 5.00 -13.47 26.65
C ILE A 310 6.43 -13.15 27.13
N SER A 311 7.08 -12.20 26.47
CA SER A 311 8.41 -11.72 26.82
C SER A 311 8.33 -10.28 27.27
N ALA A 312 8.89 -9.96 28.44
CA ALA A 312 8.97 -8.58 28.94
C ALA A 312 10.37 -8.01 28.68
N ILE A 313 10.42 -6.86 28.03
CA ILE A 313 11.64 -6.18 27.62
C ILE A 313 11.58 -4.71 28.04
N ASN A 314 12.72 -4.15 28.45
CA ASN A 314 12.86 -2.72 28.76
C ASN A 314 13.25 -1.95 27.51
N PHE A 315 12.39 -1.04 27.06
CA PHE A 315 12.67 -0.12 25.96
C PHE A 315 13.12 1.23 26.49
N ASN A 316 14.27 1.71 25.98
CA ASN A 316 14.76 3.03 26.32
C ASN A 316 13.80 4.15 25.88
N ALA A 317 13.84 5.25 26.59
CA ALA A 317 13.05 6.45 26.29
C ALA A 317 13.25 6.96 24.85
N ASN A 318 12.18 7.37 24.18
CA ASN A 318 12.20 7.98 22.84
C ASN A 318 12.98 7.18 21.80
N THR A 319 12.90 5.85 21.84
CA THR A 319 13.60 4.97 20.90
C THR A 319 12.63 4.04 20.16
N SER A 320 12.96 3.77 18.90
CA SER A 320 12.37 2.68 18.14
C SER A 320 13.32 1.49 18.15
N VAL A 321 12.78 0.30 18.37
CA VAL A 321 13.55 -0.95 18.44
C VAL A 321 12.91 -1.99 17.55
N THR A 322 13.70 -2.61 16.69
CA THR A 322 13.26 -3.78 15.94
C THR A 322 13.42 -5.01 16.81
N GLN A 323 12.32 -5.62 17.18
CA GLN A 323 12.30 -6.93 17.82
C GLN A 323 12.36 -7.99 16.73
N SER A 324 13.43 -8.77 16.76
CA SER A 324 13.59 -9.90 15.87
C SER A 324 13.29 -11.18 16.66
N ASN A 325 12.14 -11.76 16.45
CA ASN A 325 11.83 -13.02 17.09
C ASN A 325 12.35 -14.19 16.29
N ALA A 326 12.80 -15.22 17.03
CA ALA A 326 13.09 -16.49 16.40
C ALA A 326 11.83 -17.01 15.70
N THR A 327 12.00 -17.50 14.50
CA THR A 327 10.92 -18.15 13.79
C THR A 327 10.43 -19.38 14.50
N PHE A 328 9.17 -19.55 14.40
CA PHE A 328 8.45 -20.71 14.87
C PHE A 328 8.34 -21.74 13.73
N SER A 329 8.39 -22.99 14.08
CA SER A 329 7.87 -24.02 13.19
C SER A 329 6.35 -23.92 13.23
N ILE A 330 5.72 -23.68 12.10
CA ILE A 330 4.28 -23.88 11.99
C ILE A 330 4.02 -25.37 12.24
N GLY A 331 3.24 -25.69 13.26
CA GLY A 331 2.93 -27.06 13.65
C GLY A 331 2.22 -27.86 12.53
N ALA A 332 1.12 -28.50 12.82
CA ALA A 332 0.34 -29.20 11.80
C ALA A 332 -0.18 -28.19 10.75
N LEU A 333 0.41 -28.23 9.55
CA LEU A 333 0.00 -27.37 8.45
C LEU A 333 -1.42 -27.71 7.99
N PRO A 334 -2.28 -26.70 7.73
CA PRO A 334 -3.61 -26.95 7.19
C PRO A 334 -3.57 -27.81 5.93
N PRO A 335 -4.49 -28.77 5.77
CA PRO A 335 -4.62 -29.52 4.53
C PRO A 335 -5.15 -28.61 3.42
N GLY A 336 -4.86 -28.94 2.15
CA GLY A 336 -5.37 -28.19 0.99
C GLY A 336 -4.28 -27.57 0.15
N ASP A 337 -4.70 -26.76 -0.82
CA ASP A 337 -3.83 -26.13 -1.83
C ASP A 337 -3.56 -24.65 -1.53
N SER A 338 -4.10 -24.12 -0.42
CA SER A 338 -3.90 -22.73 0.05
C SER A 338 -3.99 -22.66 1.57
N ALA A 339 -3.44 -21.59 2.14
CA ALA A 339 -3.63 -21.21 3.53
C ALA A 339 -3.61 -19.68 3.66
N LEU A 340 -4.24 -19.15 4.69
CA LEU A 340 -4.26 -17.74 5.00
C LEU A 340 -3.96 -17.55 6.49
N LEU A 341 -2.77 -17.07 6.80
CA LEU A 341 -2.36 -16.81 8.17
C LEU A 341 -2.54 -15.33 8.51
N ILE A 342 -3.01 -15.05 9.72
CA ILE A 342 -2.94 -13.73 10.34
C ILE A 342 -1.84 -13.77 11.39
N VAL A 343 -0.77 -13.05 11.13
CA VAL A 343 0.36 -12.89 12.05
C VAL A 343 0.13 -11.65 12.89
N ASN A 344 -0.06 -11.83 14.18
CA ASN A 344 -0.33 -10.76 15.12
C ASN A 344 0.88 -10.49 16.00
N CYS A 345 1.16 -9.21 16.23
CA CYS A 345 2.16 -8.73 17.17
C CYS A 345 1.49 -7.76 18.14
N LYS A 346 1.75 -7.92 19.41
CA LYS A 346 1.20 -7.07 20.47
C LYS A 346 2.32 -6.65 21.43
N ALA A 347 2.40 -5.33 21.69
CA ALA A 347 3.21 -4.75 22.75
C ALA A 347 2.28 -4.17 23.82
N THR A 348 2.49 -4.48 25.08
CA THR A 348 1.65 -3.98 26.18
C THR A 348 2.53 -3.37 27.25
N ALA A 349 2.34 -2.09 27.52
CA ALA A 349 3.03 -1.33 28.56
C ALA A 349 2.07 -0.82 29.64
N THR A 350 2.62 -0.30 30.74
CA THR A 350 1.83 0.38 31.79
C THR A 350 2.75 1.40 32.49
N PRO A 351 2.39 2.69 32.54
CA PRO A 351 1.19 3.30 31.93
C PRO A 351 1.27 3.40 30.39
N ASP A 352 0.11 3.54 29.75
CA ASP A 352 -0.04 3.62 28.32
C ASP A 352 -1.23 4.52 27.98
N ASP A 353 -1.07 5.41 26.98
CA ASP A 353 -2.09 6.41 26.62
C ASP A 353 -3.11 5.85 25.63
N ILE A 354 -2.64 5.24 24.56
CA ILE A 354 -3.45 4.81 23.41
C ILE A 354 -3.24 3.33 23.14
N ARG A 355 -4.27 2.52 23.40
CA ARG A 355 -4.17 1.07 23.28
C ARG A 355 -4.46 0.53 21.89
N ASN A 356 -4.99 1.33 20.99
CA ASN A 356 -5.31 0.89 19.64
C ASN A 356 -4.05 0.63 18.80
N ASN A 357 -2.95 1.33 19.11
CA ASN A 357 -1.66 1.19 18.45
C ASN A 357 -0.72 0.15 19.11
N ASP A 358 -1.14 -0.49 20.23
CA ASP A 358 -0.41 -1.57 20.91
C ASP A 358 -0.20 -2.80 20.03
N SER A 359 -1.06 -3.00 19.06
CA SER A 359 -1.09 -4.22 18.26
C SER A 359 -1.19 -3.94 16.77
N THR A 360 -0.53 -4.80 16.02
CA THR A 360 -0.59 -4.79 14.56
C THR A 360 -0.62 -6.22 14.04
N PHE A 361 -1.01 -6.38 12.80
CA PHE A 361 -1.07 -7.69 12.17
C PHE A 361 -0.64 -7.63 10.71
N ARG A 362 -0.29 -8.79 10.19
CA ARG A 362 -0.07 -9.03 8.77
C ARG A 362 -0.89 -10.22 8.30
N ILE A 363 -1.53 -10.08 7.15
CA ILE A 363 -2.13 -11.21 6.45
C ILE A 363 -1.03 -11.83 5.58
N GLN A 364 -0.73 -13.11 5.83
CA GLN A 364 0.23 -13.89 5.07
C GLN A 364 -0.51 -14.95 4.24
N PRO A 365 -0.84 -14.65 2.97
CA PRO A 365 -1.48 -15.61 2.10
C PRO A 365 -0.46 -16.59 1.49
N PHE A 366 -0.90 -17.83 1.34
CA PHE A 366 -0.23 -18.88 0.60
C PHE A 366 -1.20 -19.43 -0.43
N PHE A 367 -1.08 -18.97 -1.66
CA PHE A 367 -1.96 -19.39 -2.75
C PHE A 367 -1.20 -20.22 -3.80
N ASN A 368 -1.15 -19.74 -5.04
CA ASN A 368 -0.52 -20.41 -6.17
C ASN A 368 0.46 -19.51 -6.93
N TYR A 369 0.94 -18.43 -6.33
CA TYR A 369 1.89 -17.50 -6.93
C TYR A 369 3.06 -17.20 -6.01
N TYR A 370 4.20 -16.84 -6.62
CA TYR A 370 5.30 -16.18 -5.91
C TYR A 370 5.19 -14.66 -6.06
N SER A 371 5.64 -13.94 -5.05
CA SER A 371 5.79 -12.49 -5.08
C SER A 371 7.00 -12.04 -4.30
N HIS A 372 7.71 -11.06 -4.84
CA HIS A 372 8.71 -10.28 -4.11
C HIS A 372 8.12 -8.99 -3.54
N ASP A 373 7.01 -8.52 -4.10
CA ASP A 373 6.27 -7.32 -3.68
C ASP A 373 5.25 -7.64 -2.58
N ASP A 374 4.93 -6.66 -1.73
CA ASP A 374 3.94 -6.79 -0.65
C ASP A 374 2.48 -6.61 -1.13
N GLY A 375 2.29 -6.25 -2.38
CA GLY A 375 0.97 -6.01 -3.00
C GLY A 375 0.60 -4.54 -3.10
N SER A 376 1.43 -3.61 -2.60
CA SER A 376 1.28 -2.17 -2.81
C SER A 376 2.36 -1.64 -3.76
N ALA A 377 2.03 -0.59 -4.51
CA ALA A 377 2.98 0.14 -5.33
C ALA A 377 3.09 1.56 -4.79
N GLU A 378 4.28 2.00 -4.47
CA GLU A 378 4.56 3.39 -4.10
C GLU A 378 5.12 4.16 -5.29
N LYS A 379 5.74 3.46 -6.24
CA LYS A 379 6.30 4.03 -7.48
C LYS A 379 6.03 3.10 -8.67
N ALA A 380 6.51 3.50 -9.84
CA ALA A 380 6.51 2.64 -11.02
C ALA A 380 7.91 2.53 -11.64
N TYR A 381 8.17 1.39 -12.24
CA TYR A 381 9.44 1.07 -12.89
C TYR A 381 9.25 0.88 -14.39
N GLY A 382 10.13 1.44 -15.20
CA GLY A 382 10.09 1.31 -16.65
C GLY A 382 11.46 1.40 -17.31
N LEU A 383 11.48 1.00 -18.58
CA LEU A 383 12.62 1.19 -19.50
C LEU A 383 12.22 2.16 -20.60
N ASN A 384 13.17 2.93 -21.12
CA ASN A 384 12.94 3.95 -22.16
C ASN A 384 13.39 3.52 -23.57
N VAL A 385 13.48 2.21 -23.83
CA VAL A 385 14.02 1.69 -25.10
C VAL A 385 13.14 0.60 -25.71
N ALA A 386 12.90 0.67 -27.01
CA ALA A 386 12.27 -0.43 -27.74
C ALA A 386 13.18 -1.68 -27.73
N GLY A 387 12.60 -2.86 -27.49
CA GLY A 387 13.35 -4.12 -27.32
C GLY A 387 13.96 -4.29 -25.94
N GLY A 388 13.73 -3.35 -25.01
CA GLY A 388 14.12 -3.48 -23.61
C GLY A 388 13.43 -4.66 -22.95
N LYS A 389 14.16 -5.39 -22.11
CA LYS A 389 13.68 -6.57 -21.39
C LYS A 389 13.85 -6.39 -19.90
N ILE A 390 12.88 -6.89 -19.16
CA ILE A 390 12.87 -6.96 -17.70
C ILE A 390 12.71 -8.41 -17.31
N ALA A 391 13.41 -8.87 -16.27
CA ALA A 391 13.31 -10.23 -15.76
C ALA A 391 13.41 -10.27 -14.25
N LEU A 392 12.52 -11.01 -13.59
CA LEU A 392 12.55 -11.33 -12.17
C LEU A 392 12.92 -12.79 -11.95
N LYS A 393 13.82 -13.03 -11.01
CA LYS A 393 14.32 -14.34 -10.63
C LYS A 393 13.42 -14.97 -9.57
N TYR A 394 13.06 -16.24 -9.80
CA TYR A 394 12.33 -17.10 -8.87
C TYR A 394 12.96 -18.49 -8.81
N LYS A 395 12.62 -19.26 -7.77
CA LYS A 395 13.04 -20.65 -7.62
C LYS A 395 11.89 -21.49 -7.08
N VAL A 396 11.66 -22.66 -7.68
CA VAL A 396 10.73 -23.65 -7.15
C VAL A 396 11.46 -24.67 -6.27
N ASN A 397 10.81 -25.11 -5.20
CA ASN A 397 11.31 -26.14 -4.29
C ASN A 397 11.03 -27.56 -4.78
N ILE A 398 9.93 -27.72 -5.48
CA ILE A 398 9.53 -28.95 -6.18
C ILE A 398 9.14 -28.59 -7.62
N PRO A 399 9.33 -29.51 -8.58
CA PRO A 399 8.89 -29.27 -9.95
C PRO A 399 7.40 -28.89 -10.00
N ASP A 400 7.08 -27.80 -10.71
CA ASP A 400 5.72 -27.29 -10.83
C ASP A 400 5.48 -26.68 -12.23
N THR A 401 4.23 -26.44 -12.56
CA THR A 401 3.84 -25.93 -13.87
C THR A 401 3.52 -24.46 -13.81
N LEU A 402 4.33 -23.62 -14.47
CA LEU A 402 4.03 -22.20 -14.69
C LEU A 402 2.89 -22.08 -15.71
N ARG A 403 1.82 -21.36 -15.34
CA ARG A 403 0.59 -21.26 -16.13
C ARG A 403 0.23 -19.87 -16.58
N ALA A 404 0.64 -18.88 -15.82
CA ALA A 404 0.35 -17.47 -16.11
C ALA A 404 1.39 -16.57 -15.47
N LEU A 405 1.44 -15.32 -15.94
CA LEU A 405 2.09 -14.22 -15.25
C LEU A 405 1.06 -13.15 -14.92
N GLN A 406 1.24 -12.53 -13.77
CA GLN A 406 0.51 -11.33 -13.37
C GLN A 406 1.42 -10.12 -13.42
N PHE A 407 0.88 -9.02 -13.95
CA PHE A 407 1.55 -7.71 -13.98
C PHE A 407 0.63 -6.67 -13.37
N HIS A 408 1.17 -5.83 -12.50
CA HIS A 408 0.52 -4.60 -12.09
C HIS A 408 1.04 -3.48 -12.99
N PHE A 409 0.27 -3.10 -14.02
CA PHE A 409 0.60 -1.93 -14.84
C PHE A 409 0.06 -0.67 -14.16
N ALA A 410 0.96 0.27 -13.84
CA ALA A 410 0.59 1.55 -13.27
C ALA A 410 0.23 2.54 -14.38
N HIS A 411 -0.95 3.17 -14.26
CA HIS A 411 -1.38 4.21 -15.18
C HIS A 411 -0.74 5.55 -14.76
N ILE A 412 0.27 6.01 -15.51
CA ILE A 412 0.99 7.27 -15.21
C ILE A 412 0.57 8.34 -16.22
N ASP A 413 1.28 8.56 -17.32
CA ASP A 413 0.98 9.67 -18.24
C ASP A 413 0.23 9.23 -19.48
N ALA A 414 0.82 8.32 -20.24
CA ALA A 414 0.28 7.87 -21.50
C ALA A 414 -0.43 6.53 -21.35
N ASP A 415 -1.63 6.42 -21.91
CA ASP A 415 -2.29 5.13 -22.06
C ASP A 415 -1.48 4.23 -23.02
N ILE A 416 -0.92 3.16 -22.45
CA ILE A 416 -0.16 2.14 -23.20
C ILE A 416 -0.98 0.88 -23.46
N SER A 417 -2.27 0.86 -23.18
CA SER A 417 -3.15 -0.30 -23.39
C SER A 417 -3.22 -0.76 -24.85
N ASN A 418 -2.83 0.11 -25.79
CA ASN A 418 -2.74 -0.20 -27.22
C ASN A 418 -1.33 -0.63 -27.68
N LYS A 419 -0.32 -0.60 -26.80
CA LYS A 419 1.07 -0.98 -27.11
C LYS A 419 1.26 -2.48 -26.95
N LEU A 420 2.16 -3.05 -27.73
CA LEU A 420 2.43 -4.49 -27.67
C LEU A 420 3.63 -4.77 -26.77
N PHE A 421 3.57 -5.90 -26.07
CA PHE A 421 4.69 -6.49 -25.37
C PHE A 421 4.68 -8.02 -25.49
N SER A 422 5.80 -8.66 -25.14
CA SER A 422 5.89 -10.11 -25.09
C SER A 422 6.19 -10.56 -23.67
N ILE A 423 5.60 -11.68 -23.25
CA ILE A 423 5.99 -12.40 -22.05
C ILE A 423 7.15 -13.32 -22.40
N LEU A 424 8.17 -13.31 -21.54
CA LEU A 424 9.35 -14.13 -21.68
C LEU A 424 9.60 -14.93 -20.40
N VAL A 425 10.00 -16.19 -20.58
CA VAL A 425 10.47 -17.05 -19.48
C VAL A 425 11.83 -17.60 -19.84
N TRP A 426 12.80 -17.42 -18.94
CA TRP A 426 14.16 -17.93 -19.13
C TRP A 426 14.51 -18.93 -18.04
N LYS A 427 15.35 -19.89 -18.40
CA LYS A 427 15.99 -20.80 -17.46
C LYS A 427 17.25 -20.18 -16.85
N SER A 428 17.96 -19.38 -17.64
CA SER A 428 19.13 -18.61 -17.18
C SER A 428 19.27 -17.30 -17.95
N LEU A 429 19.91 -16.30 -17.33
CA LEU A 429 20.26 -15.02 -17.96
C LEU A 429 21.76 -14.88 -18.17
N VAL A 430 22.56 -15.31 -17.20
CA VAL A 430 24.03 -15.21 -17.16
C VAL A 430 24.61 -16.54 -16.69
N PRO A 431 25.76 -17.01 -17.21
CA PRO A 431 26.57 -16.39 -18.26
C PRO A 431 26.00 -16.54 -19.67
N THR A 432 25.02 -17.43 -19.86
CA THR A 432 24.35 -17.65 -21.15
C THR A 432 22.85 -17.53 -20.97
N THR A 433 22.22 -16.71 -21.82
CA THR A 433 20.77 -16.54 -21.81
C THR A 433 20.11 -17.78 -22.46
N GLU A 434 19.26 -18.48 -21.71
CA GLU A 434 18.47 -19.61 -22.17
C GLU A 434 16.98 -19.28 -22.07
N LEU A 435 16.37 -18.88 -23.20
CA LEU A 435 14.93 -18.62 -23.32
C LEU A 435 14.19 -19.95 -23.47
N ILE A 436 13.14 -20.17 -22.65
CA ILE A 436 12.33 -21.41 -22.70
C ILE A 436 10.88 -21.16 -23.11
N TYR A 437 10.45 -19.88 -23.10
CA TYR A 437 9.11 -19.51 -23.54
C TYR A 437 9.04 -18.04 -23.95
N GLU A 438 8.25 -17.78 -25.00
CA GLU A 438 7.90 -16.46 -25.49
C GLU A 438 6.45 -16.45 -25.96
N GLN A 439 5.71 -15.39 -25.61
CA GLN A 439 4.34 -15.16 -26.06
C GLN A 439 4.19 -13.70 -26.46
N ASP A 440 3.93 -13.50 -27.74
CA ASP A 440 3.93 -12.18 -28.37
C ASP A 440 2.54 -11.54 -28.44
N PHE A 441 2.53 -10.28 -28.89
CA PHE A 441 1.35 -9.50 -29.23
C PHE A 441 0.39 -9.27 -28.07
N LEU A 442 0.88 -9.34 -26.83
CA LEU A 442 0.11 -9.00 -25.66
C LEU A 442 -0.01 -7.47 -25.49
N LYS A 443 -1.02 -7.02 -24.80
CA LYS A 443 -1.25 -5.61 -24.49
C LYS A 443 -1.35 -5.39 -22.99
N PRO A 444 -0.75 -4.33 -22.43
CA PRO A 444 -0.97 -3.95 -21.04
C PRO A 444 -2.47 -3.76 -20.76
N SER A 445 -2.90 -4.24 -19.63
CA SER A 445 -4.26 -4.06 -19.14
C SER A 445 -4.21 -3.42 -17.76
N TYR A 446 -4.89 -2.31 -17.62
CA TYR A 446 -5.11 -1.66 -16.33
C TYR A 446 -6.30 -2.31 -15.64
N ILE A 447 -6.11 -2.78 -14.43
CA ILE A 447 -7.15 -3.47 -13.67
C ILE A 447 -7.77 -2.50 -12.68
N ASP A 448 -9.08 -2.31 -12.82
CA ASP A 448 -9.89 -1.43 -11.97
C ASP A 448 -10.14 -2.05 -10.59
N SER A 449 -9.08 -2.32 -9.85
CA SER A 449 -9.15 -2.79 -8.46
C SER A 449 -7.90 -2.36 -7.71
N ILE A 450 -7.99 -2.30 -6.39
CA ILE A 450 -6.87 -1.95 -5.50
C ILE A 450 -5.68 -2.84 -5.84
N ASN A 451 -4.58 -2.24 -6.28
CA ASN A 451 -3.36 -2.92 -6.72
C ASN A 451 -3.65 -4.14 -7.61
N GLY A 452 -4.58 -3.95 -8.56
CA GLY A 452 -5.06 -5.01 -9.43
C GLY A 452 -3.99 -5.51 -10.37
N PHE A 453 -3.87 -6.83 -10.48
CA PHE A 453 -2.96 -7.49 -11.39
C PHE A 453 -3.68 -7.99 -12.64
N ALA A 454 -3.21 -7.59 -13.81
CA ALA A 454 -3.61 -8.21 -15.07
C ALA A 454 -2.98 -9.61 -15.19
N THR A 455 -3.80 -10.62 -15.42
CA THR A 455 -3.35 -12.01 -15.55
C THR A 455 -3.24 -12.41 -17.01
N TYR A 456 -2.05 -12.82 -17.43
CA TYR A 456 -1.75 -13.31 -18.78
C TYR A 456 -1.49 -14.82 -18.71
N ILE A 457 -2.42 -15.58 -19.24
CA ILE A 457 -2.32 -17.06 -19.28
C ILE A 457 -1.34 -17.44 -20.38
N LEU A 458 -0.41 -18.34 -20.10
CA LEU A 458 0.51 -18.88 -21.07
C LEU A 458 -0.23 -19.81 -22.06
N ASP A 459 -0.08 -19.59 -23.36
CA ASP A 459 -0.65 -20.45 -24.39
C ASP A 459 -0.21 -21.92 -24.23
N THR A 460 1.01 -22.11 -23.75
CA THR A 460 1.57 -23.42 -23.42
C THR A 460 2.19 -23.39 -22.03
N PRO A 461 1.57 -24.01 -21.02
CA PRO A 461 2.13 -24.11 -19.67
C PRO A 461 3.53 -24.73 -19.69
N LYS A 462 4.44 -24.25 -18.83
CA LYS A 462 5.84 -24.69 -18.78
C LYS A 462 6.16 -25.39 -17.46
N LEU A 463 6.74 -26.60 -17.56
CA LEU A 463 7.29 -27.26 -16.39
C LEU A 463 8.57 -26.53 -15.95
N ILE A 464 8.58 -26.12 -14.68
CA ILE A 464 9.72 -25.50 -14.02
C ILE A 464 10.24 -26.47 -12.97
N THR A 465 11.55 -26.67 -12.95
CA THR A 465 12.18 -27.68 -12.06
C THR A 465 13.18 -27.09 -11.07
N ASP A 466 13.58 -25.81 -11.24
CA ASP A 466 14.55 -25.13 -10.39
C ASP A 466 14.42 -23.60 -10.58
N THR A 467 15.52 -22.86 -10.54
CA THR A 467 15.58 -21.42 -10.80
C THR A 467 15.09 -21.09 -12.21
N PHE A 468 14.29 -20.04 -12.30
CA PHE A 468 13.78 -19.51 -13.56
C PHE A 468 13.60 -17.99 -13.44
N TYR A 469 13.45 -17.37 -14.59
CA TYR A 469 13.22 -15.94 -14.69
C TYR A 469 11.96 -15.69 -15.50
N VAL A 470 11.15 -14.73 -15.06
CA VAL A 470 9.94 -14.32 -15.78
C VAL A 470 9.95 -12.82 -15.98
N GLY A 471 9.39 -12.37 -17.08
CA GLY A 471 9.31 -10.95 -17.33
C GLY A 471 8.75 -10.62 -18.70
N MET A 472 9.17 -9.48 -19.22
CA MET A 472 8.62 -8.92 -20.45
C MET A 472 9.70 -8.36 -21.37
N LEU A 473 9.36 -8.30 -22.66
CA LEU A 473 10.00 -7.49 -23.69
C LEU A 473 9.03 -6.42 -24.15
N GLN A 474 9.41 -5.16 -24.06
CA GLN A 474 8.61 -4.07 -24.59
C GLN A 474 8.92 -3.80 -26.06
N SER A 475 7.87 -3.69 -26.89
CA SER A 475 8.04 -3.49 -28.34
C SER A 475 8.30 -2.02 -28.71
N TYR A 476 8.03 -1.06 -27.84
CA TYR A 476 8.14 0.36 -28.09
C TYR A 476 9.00 1.03 -27.02
N ALA A 477 9.51 2.24 -27.31
CA ALA A 477 10.30 3.06 -26.39
C ALA A 477 9.46 3.76 -25.31
N ASN A 478 8.14 3.52 -25.25
CA ASN A 478 7.29 4.04 -24.19
C ASN A 478 7.61 3.34 -22.86
N PHE A 479 7.47 4.05 -21.76
CA PHE A 479 7.52 3.42 -20.44
C PHE A 479 6.30 2.52 -20.24
N TYR A 480 6.54 1.25 -19.94
CA TYR A 480 5.49 0.28 -19.61
C TYR A 480 5.23 0.20 -18.10
N ASN A 481 5.57 1.20 -17.37
CA ASN A 481 5.27 1.51 -15.97
C ASN A 481 4.65 0.35 -15.18
N VAL A 482 5.50 -0.62 -14.79
CA VAL A 482 5.11 -1.70 -13.87
C VAL A 482 5.22 -1.19 -12.45
N GLY A 483 4.24 -1.47 -11.61
CA GLY A 483 4.25 -1.07 -10.20
C GLY A 483 5.53 -1.50 -9.49
N PHE A 484 6.02 -0.64 -8.62
CA PHE A 484 7.26 -0.83 -7.89
C PHE A 484 7.03 -0.55 -6.41
N ASP A 485 7.09 -1.61 -5.62
CA ASP A 485 6.97 -1.60 -4.17
C ASP A 485 8.29 -1.12 -3.55
N ARG A 486 8.21 -0.10 -2.72
CA ARG A 486 9.36 0.50 -2.00
C ARG A 486 9.46 0.04 -0.54
N ASN A 487 8.46 -0.67 -0.04
CA ASN A 487 8.44 -1.22 1.32
C ASN A 487 9.27 -2.49 1.44
N THR A 488 9.37 -3.24 0.33
CA THR A 488 10.19 -4.45 0.25
C THR A 488 11.36 -4.24 -0.70
N ASP A 489 12.46 -4.92 -0.46
CA ASP A 489 13.65 -4.81 -1.30
C ASP A 489 14.12 -6.16 -1.82
N SER A 490 13.86 -6.40 -3.09
CA SER A 490 14.31 -7.58 -3.82
C SER A 490 15.08 -7.23 -5.09
N HIS A 491 15.63 -6.01 -5.20
CA HIS A 491 16.30 -5.53 -6.42
C HIS A 491 17.39 -6.46 -6.94
N LEU A 492 18.04 -7.25 -6.08
CA LEU A 492 19.01 -8.27 -6.48
C LEU A 492 18.40 -9.42 -7.30
N ASN A 493 17.08 -9.56 -7.32
CA ASN A 493 16.35 -10.50 -8.17
C ASN A 493 15.78 -9.85 -9.44
N LEU A 494 15.92 -8.52 -9.58
CA LEU A 494 15.46 -7.76 -10.72
C LEU A 494 16.60 -7.52 -11.71
N TYR A 495 16.39 -7.91 -12.95
CA TYR A 495 17.33 -7.75 -14.05
C TYR A 495 16.69 -6.99 -15.20
N TYR A 496 17.48 -6.17 -15.89
CA TYR A 496 17.08 -5.50 -17.11
C TYR A 496 18.11 -5.67 -18.23
N ASN A 497 17.68 -5.57 -19.47
CA ASN A 497 18.53 -5.66 -20.64
C ASN A 497 18.08 -4.66 -21.70
N VAL A 498 18.89 -3.63 -21.93
CA VAL A 498 18.64 -2.54 -22.89
C VAL A 498 19.72 -2.46 -23.98
N THR A 499 20.85 -3.15 -23.78
CA THR A 499 22.01 -3.11 -24.69
C THR A 499 22.39 -4.50 -25.23
N GLY A 500 21.61 -5.52 -24.94
CA GLY A 500 21.94 -6.91 -25.22
C GLY A 500 22.61 -7.66 -24.05
N VAL A 501 23.00 -6.93 -23.00
CA VAL A 501 23.63 -7.47 -21.79
C VAL A 501 22.67 -7.33 -20.62
N TRP A 502 22.56 -8.38 -19.80
CA TRP A 502 21.78 -8.36 -18.58
C TRP A 502 22.52 -7.66 -17.43
N SER A 503 21.86 -6.75 -16.77
CA SER A 503 22.33 -6.04 -15.57
C SER A 503 21.31 -6.18 -14.45
N GLN A 504 21.75 -6.24 -13.19
CA GLN A 504 20.87 -6.14 -12.04
C GLN A 504 20.40 -4.70 -11.86
N SER A 505 19.20 -4.51 -11.35
CA SER A 505 18.68 -3.19 -11.00
C SER A 505 19.51 -2.59 -9.86
N SER A 506 19.68 -1.27 -9.93
CA SER A 506 20.30 -0.47 -8.87
C SER A 506 19.29 0.16 -7.92
N TYR A 507 18.01 0.09 -8.23
CA TYR A 507 16.94 0.70 -7.43
C TYR A 507 16.45 -0.26 -6.33
N PRO A 508 16.62 0.07 -5.04
CA PRO A 508 16.03 -0.70 -3.95
C PRO A 508 14.51 -0.73 -4.06
N GLY A 509 13.93 -1.92 -4.07
CA GLY A 509 12.50 -2.15 -4.20
C GLY A 509 12.17 -3.47 -4.86
N SER A 510 10.90 -3.74 -5.10
CA SER A 510 10.39 -4.98 -5.68
C SER A 510 9.42 -4.70 -6.83
N LEU A 511 9.68 -5.31 -7.98
CA LEU A 511 8.83 -5.14 -9.17
C LEU A 511 7.60 -6.04 -9.10
N MET A 512 6.44 -5.51 -9.42
CA MET A 512 5.15 -6.19 -9.29
C MET A 512 4.83 -7.08 -10.51
N ILE A 513 5.60 -8.16 -10.66
CA ILE A 513 5.39 -9.24 -11.64
C ILE A 513 5.38 -10.57 -10.90
N ARG A 514 4.32 -11.35 -11.02
CA ARG A 514 4.09 -12.58 -10.25
C ARG A 514 3.89 -13.81 -11.15
N PRO A 515 4.68 -14.88 -11.01
CA PRO A 515 4.41 -16.15 -11.67
C PRO A 515 3.34 -16.97 -10.93
N LEU A 516 2.36 -17.50 -11.68
CA LEU A 516 1.30 -18.37 -11.18
C LEU A 516 1.60 -19.83 -11.57
N LEU A 517 1.65 -20.69 -10.55
CA LEU A 517 2.00 -22.10 -10.70
C LEU A 517 0.82 -23.00 -10.29
N GLY A 518 0.96 -24.30 -10.47
CA GLY A 518 0.02 -25.31 -9.96
C GLY A 518 -0.66 -26.14 -11.03
N LYS A 519 -1.57 -27.03 -10.62
CA LYS A 519 -2.19 -28.04 -11.48
C LYS A 519 -3.10 -27.45 -12.55
N LYS A 520 -3.94 -26.47 -12.19
CA LYS A 520 -4.82 -25.72 -13.10
C LYS A 520 -5.18 -24.41 -12.41
N LEU A 521 -5.13 -23.30 -13.15
CA LEU A 521 -5.69 -22.05 -12.63
C LEU A 521 -7.20 -22.25 -12.44
N PRO A 522 -7.77 -21.89 -11.29
CA PRO A 522 -9.21 -21.80 -11.20
C PRO A 522 -9.70 -20.85 -12.30
N PHE A 523 -10.79 -21.19 -12.99
CA PHE A 523 -11.39 -20.39 -14.07
C PHE A 523 -12.03 -19.09 -13.51
N THR A 524 -11.33 -18.35 -12.70
CA THR A 524 -11.67 -17.02 -12.22
C THR A 524 -10.70 -15.97 -12.72
N ALA A 525 -9.83 -16.32 -13.66
CA ALA A 525 -9.11 -15.32 -14.43
C ALA A 525 -10.16 -14.63 -15.32
N SER A 526 -10.48 -13.38 -15.01
CA SER A 526 -11.24 -12.55 -15.93
C SER A 526 -10.39 -12.37 -17.20
N GLN A 527 -10.56 -13.26 -18.16
CA GLN A 527 -10.20 -12.92 -19.52
C GLN A 527 -11.12 -11.76 -19.92
N ASN A 528 -10.55 -10.58 -20.12
CA ASN A 528 -11.19 -9.54 -20.90
C ASN A 528 -11.31 -10.00 -22.36
N ILE A 529 -12.17 -10.99 -22.59
CA ILE A 529 -12.78 -11.16 -23.90
C ILE A 529 -13.81 -10.05 -23.97
N PHE A 530 -13.59 -9.08 -24.82
CA PHE A 530 -14.59 -8.08 -25.19
C PHE A 530 -15.84 -8.79 -25.71
N SER A 531 -16.77 -9.10 -24.83
CA SER A 531 -18.17 -9.43 -25.15
C SER A 531 -18.97 -9.45 -23.86
N ASN A 532 -20.00 -8.64 -23.77
CA ASN A 532 -21.15 -8.66 -22.84
C ASN A 532 -20.99 -9.54 -21.60
N THR A 533 -20.02 -9.23 -20.74
CA THR A 533 -19.67 -10.05 -19.59
C THR A 533 -20.55 -9.71 -18.40
N ILE A 534 -21.04 -10.75 -17.74
CA ILE A 534 -21.67 -10.61 -16.42
C ILE A 534 -20.65 -10.06 -15.44
N SER A 535 -20.99 -9.01 -14.72
CA SER A 535 -20.22 -8.54 -13.57
C SER A 535 -21.10 -8.49 -12.33
N VAL A 536 -20.54 -8.86 -11.18
CA VAL A 536 -21.23 -8.86 -9.88
C VAL A 536 -20.48 -7.98 -8.92
N ASN A 537 -21.13 -6.95 -8.42
CA ASN A 537 -20.65 -6.15 -7.30
C ASN A 537 -21.42 -6.53 -6.04
N CYS A 538 -20.74 -6.74 -4.93
CA CYS A 538 -21.35 -6.95 -3.63
C CYS A 538 -20.71 -6.03 -2.59
N TYR A 539 -21.54 -5.38 -1.79
CA TYR A 539 -21.11 -4.43 -0.76
C TYR A 539 -22.14 -4.34 0.39
N PRO A 540 -21.70 -3.94 1.61
CA PRO A 540 -20.30 -3.80 2.03
C PRO A 540 -19.58 -5.15 1.99
N ASN A 541 -18.27 -5.13 1.82
CA ASN A 541 -17.44 -6.33 1.92
C ASN A 541 -16.12 -5.93 2.59
N PRO A 542 -15.92 -6.30 3.85
CA PRO A 542 -16.75 -7.22 4.67
C PRO A 542 -18.15 -6.70 5.04
N THR A 543 -19.04 -7.62 5.43
CA THR A 543 -20.44 -7.34 5.80
C THR A 543 -20.82 -7.97 7.13
N ASP A 544 -21.69 -7.29 7.91
CA ASP A 544 -22.23 -7.82 9.16
C ASP A 544 -23.61 -8.46 9.00
N ASN A 545 -24.53 -7.76 8.34
CA ASN A 545 -25.93 -8.17 8.32
C ASN A 545 -26.53 -8.23 6.92
N ILE A 546 -26.28 -7.21 6.09
CA ILE A 546 -26.89 -7.10 4.75
C ILE A 546 -25.79 -6.96 3.72
N LEU A 547 -25.85 -7.82 2.71
CA LEU A 547 -25.00 -7.76 1.52
C LEU A 547 -25.83 -7.24 0.36
N HIS A 548 -25.50 -6.06 -0.15
CA HIS A 548 -26.08 -5.51 -1.37
C HIS A 548 -25.40 -6.11 -2.58
N ILE A 549 -26.16 -6.59 -3.52
CA ILE A 549 -25.64 -7.25 -4.72
C ILE A 549 -26.20 -6.56 -5.95
N LYS A 550 -25.33 -6.23 -6.89
CA LYS A 550 -25.68 -5.65 -8.18
C LYS A 550 -25.01 -6.41 -9.31
N VAL A 551 -25.81 -6.99 -10.20
CA VAL A 551 -25.35 -7.73 -11.38
C VAL A 551 -25.54 -6.89 -12.63
N LYS A 552 -24.52 -6.79 -13.46
CA LYS A 552 -24.56 -6.11 -14.76
C LYS A 552 -24.34 -7.14 -15.89
N GLY A 553 -24.83 -6.82 -17.09
CA GLY A 553 -24.64 -7.65 -18.29
C GLY A 553 -25.65 -8.77 -18.47
N VAL A 554 -26.66 -8.89 -17.59
CA VAL A 554 -27.73 -9.87 -17.67
C VAL A 554 -29.09 -9.23 -17.41
N GLN A 555 -30.16 -9.84 -17.91
CA GLN A 555 -31.54 -9.42 -17.63
C GLN A 555 -32.14 -10.16 -16.43
N GLN A 556 -31.72 -11.39 -16.21
CA GLN A 556 -32.12 -12.21 -15.06
C GLN A 556 -30.96 -13.06 -14.59
N ALA A 557 -30.66 -13.03 -13.28
CA ALA A 557 -29.64 -13.83 -12.67
C ALA A 557 -30.20 -14.70 -11.53
N GLU A 558 -29.59 -15.84 -11.33
CA GLU A 558 -29.68 -16.62 -10.12
C GLU A 558 -28.42 -16.38 -9.28
N LEU A 559 -28.59 -15.85 -8.07
CA LEU A 559 -27.53 -15.53 -7.13
C LEU A 559 -27.40 -16.69 -6.15
N ILE A 560 -26.21 -17.29 -6.06
CA ILE A 560 -25.95 -18.44 -5.21
C ILE A 560 -24.81 -18.06 -4.27
N ILE A 561 -25.06 -18.12 -2.97
CA ILE A 561 -24.03 -18.01 -1.92
C ILE A 561 -23.63 -19.42 -1.51
N THR A 562 -22.31 -19.68 -1.55
CA THR A 562 -21.72 -20.94 -1.08
C THR A 562 -20.64 -20.67 -0.04
N ASP A 563 -20.43 -21.62 0.85
CA ASP A 563 -19.20 -21.67 1.64
C ASP A 563 -18.01 -22.12 0.77
N LEU A 564 -16.81 -22.10 1.33
CA LEU A 564 -15.59 -22.47 0.61
C LEU A 564 -15.52 -23.96 0.23
N THR A 565 -16.36 -24.80 0.81
CA THR A 565 -16.48 -26.22 0.44
C THR A 565 -17.38 -26.42 -0.77
N GLY A 566 -18.05 -25.35 -1.25
CA GLY A 566 -18.99 -25.40 -2.34
C GLY A 566 -20.43 -25.75 -1.90
N ARG A 567 -20.71 -25.85 -0.60
CA ARG A 567 -22.06 -26.09 -0.08
C ARG A 567 -22.90 -24.83 -0.28
N ILE A 568 -24.04 -24.98 -0.91
CA ILE A 568 -24.99 -23.88 -1.12
C ILE A 568 -25.60 -23.48 0.23
N ILE A 569 -25.46 -22.22 0.58
CA ILE A 569 -26.02 -21.61 1.77
C ILE A 569 -27.34 -20.93 1.47
N GLN A 570 -27.38 -20.18 0.36
CA GLN A 570 -28.56 -19.41 -0.03
C GLN A 570 -28.62 -19.23 -1.55
N THR A 571 -29.84 -19.18 -2.08
CA THR A 571 -30.09 -18.89 -3.49
C THR A 571 -31.18 -17.83 -3.60
N VAL A 572 -30.96 -16.79 -4.41
CA VAL A 572 -31.89 -15.68 -4.65
C VAL A 572 -31.94 -15.40 -6.14
N ASN A 573 -33.10 -14.94 -6.64
CA ASN A 573 -33.26 -14.54 -8.05
C ASN A 573 -33.37 -13.02 -8.15
N GLY A 574 -32.49 -12.39 -8.91
CA GLY A 574 -32.51 -10.94 -9.12
C GLY A 574 -31.21 -10.43 -9.71
N ILE A 575 -31.19 -9.17 -10.11
CA ILE A 575 -30.00 -8.47 -10.61
C ILE A 575 -29.53 -7.35 -9.68
N GLU A 576 -30.38 -6.94 -8.76
CA GLU A 576 -30.07 -5.98 -7.71
C GLU A 576 -30.85 -6.40 -6.47
N GLU A 577 -30.15 -6.96 -5.46
CA GLU A 577 -30.77 -7.59 -4.29
C GLU A 577 -30.03 -7.22 -3.00
N ASN A 578 -30.79 -7.20 -1.91
CA ASN A 578 -30.28 -7.05 -0.56
C ASN A 578 -30.45 -8.39 0.16
N ILE A 579 -29.36 -9.08 0.38
CA ILE A 579 -29.37 -10.39 1.02
C ILE A 579 -28.99 -10.26 2.49
N PHE A 580 -29.86 -10.77 3.37
CA PHE A 580 -29.53 -10.87 4.79
C PHE A 580 -28.56 -12.02 5.01
N VAL A 581 -27.38 -11.68 5.54
CA VAL A 581 -26.29 -12.62 5.85
C VAL A 581 -25.94 -12.65 7.35
N GLY A 582 -26.73 -11.99 8.19
CA GLY A 582 -26.49 -11.90 9.63
C GLY A 582 -26.46 -13.24 10.36
N ASN A 583 -27.09 -14.28 9.82
CA ASN A 583 -27.11 -15.65 10.37
C ASN A 583 -25.90 -16.48 9.94
N LEU A 584 -25.05 -15.98 9.03
CA LEU A 584 -23.86 -16.70 8.61
C LEU A 584 -22.77 -16.57 9.68
N ALA A 585 -22.02 -17.62 9.87
CA ALA A 585 -20.83 -17.57 10.70
C ALA A 585 -19.80 -16.60 10.10
N ALA A 586 -18.97 -15.98 10.94
CA ALA A 586 -17.86 -15.18 10.46
C ALA A 586 -16.96 -16.03 9.55
N GLY A 587 -16.62 -15.50 8.38
CA GLY A 587 -15.83 -16.22 7.39
C GLY A 587 -16.00 -15.70 5.97
N MET A 588 -15.29 -16.34 5.04
CA MET A 588 -15.36 -16.03 3.62
C MET A 588 -16.40 -16.89 2.91
N TYR A 589 -17.16 -16.27 2.01
CA TYR A 589 -18.18 -16.91 1.19
C TYR A 589 -17.97 -16.54 -0.29
N LEU A 590 -18.46 -17.42 -1.18
CA LEU A 590 -18.49 -17.18 -2.61
C LEU A 590 -19.92 -16.80 -3.02
N LEU A 591 -20.04 -15.75 -3.82
CA LEU A 591 -21.26 -15.31 -4.45
C LEU A 591 -21.16 -15.54 -5.95
N THR A 592 -21.98 -16.43 -6.48
CA THR A 592 -22.05 -16.75 -7.92
C THR A 592 -23.35 -16.21 -8.50
N ALA A 593 -23.26 -15.37 -9.53
CA ALA A 593 -24.40 -15.00 -10.36
C ALA A 593 -24.40 -15.83 -11.65
N LYS A 594 -25.51 -16.53 -11.91
CA LYS A 594 -25.72 -17.32 -13.12
C LYS A 594 -26.77 -16.62 -14.01
N ASP A 595 -26.44 -16.39 -15.28
CA ASP A 595 -27.43 -15.99 -16.29
C ASP A 595 -28.32 -17.18 -16.64
N LYS A 596 -29.62 -17.04 -16.39
CA LYS A 596 -30.60 -18.11 -16.69
C LYS A 596 -30.78 -18.35 -18.19
N THR A 597 -30.39 -17.39 -19.02
CA THR A 597 -30.63 -17.45 -20.48
C THR A 597 -29.40 -17.92 -21.26
N LYS A 598 -28.18 -17.54 -20.82
CA LYS A 598 -26.95 -17.73 -21.59
C LYS A 598 -26.00 -18.81 -21.03
N LYS A 599 -26.34 -19.50 -19.95
CA LYS A 599 -25.49 -20.46 -19.24
C LYS A 599 -24.11 -19.89 -18.81
N GLN A 600 -24.00 -18.58 -18.67
CA GLN A 600 -22.80 -17.90 -18.18
C GLN A 600 -22.94 -17.67 -16.69
N SER A 601 -21.82 -17.69 -15.98
CA SER A 601 -21.79 -17.37 -14.55
C SER A 601 -20.56 -16.55 -14.21
N TYR A 602 -20.70 -15.74 -13.18
CA TYR A 602 -19.61 -14.97 -12.58
C TYR A 602 -19.60 -15.20 -11.08
N THR A 603 -18.42 -15.45 -10.50
CA THR A 603 -18.26 -15.66 -9.07
C THR A 603 -17.36 -14.59 -8.47
N THR A 604 -17.81 -14.00 -7.38
CA THR A 604 -17.02 -13.09 -6.52
C THR A 604 -17.04 -13.60 -5.09
N ARG A 605 -16.29 -12.97 -4.21
CA ARG A 605 -16.22 -13.35 -2.79
C ARG A 605 -16.63 -12.20 -1.89
N PHE A 606 -17.15 -12.52 -0.71
CA PHE A 606 -17.34 -11.57 0.36
C PHE A 606 -16.96 -12.17 1.71
N ILE A 607 -16.68 -11.31 2.67
CA ILE A 607 -16.31 -11.67 4.03
C ILE A 607 -17.47 -11.28 4.95
N LYS A 608 -17.90 -12.21 5.80
CA LYS A 608 -18.84 -11.99 6.90
C LYS A 608 -18.05 -11.85 8.20
N PHE A 609 -18.32 -10.77 8.96
CA PHE A 609 -17.82 -10.61 10.33
C PHE A 609 -18.69 -11.29 11.37
#